data_c2141cb40483b97448e2455c9f42b7a5
#
_entry.id   c2141cb40483b97448e2455c9f42b7a5
#
_cell.length_a   1.000
_cell.length_b   1.000
_cell.length_c   1.000
_cell.angle_alpha   90.00
_cell.angle_beta   90.00
_cell.angle_gamma   90.00
#
_symmetry.space_group_name_H-M   'P 1'
#
loop_
_entity.id
_entity.type
_entity.pdbx_description
1 polymer ?
#
loop_
_entity_poly.entity_id
_entity_poly.type
_entity_poly.pdbx_seq_one_letter_code
_entity_poly.pdbx_strand_id
1 'polypeptide(L)'
;MSLTSQIITAEFPDLEKVEQLNTEAFPEEERAPLSELLRYGDGEYSHFFAFYDGNEFVGFAFSVYNERAFYISFFAIMPHLRSHGYGGKIIDKLVDFYQRTMVLEVERLDEPCDNLEQRKARMDFY
;
A
#
# COMPACT_ATOMS: atom_id res chain seq x y z
N MET A 1 11.74 -14.29 -8.20
CA MET A 1 10.57 -13.48 -7.78
C MET A 1 10.07 -12.68 -8.96
N SER A 2 8.80 -12.83 -9.31
CA SER A 2 8.19 -12.16 -10.47
C SER A 2 6.99 -11.33 -9.96
N LEU A 3 7.24 -10.07 -9.64
CA LEU A 3 6.23 -9.19 -9.07
C LEU A 3 5.42 -8.51 -10.16
N THR A 4 4.10 -8.68 -10.12
CA THR A 4 3.17 -8.05 -11.05
C THR A 4 2.16 -7.19 -10.28
N SER A 5 1.53 -6.24 -10.98
CA SER A 5 0.53 -5.36 -10.38
C SER A 5 -0.76 -5.40 -11.17
N GLN A 6 -1.87 -5.18 -10.48
CA GLN A 6 -3.21 -5.08 -11.07
C GLN A 6 -3.95 -3.95 -10.38
N ILE A 7 -4.85 -3.29 -11.11
CA ILE A 7 -5.72 -2.28 -10.53
C ILE A 7 -6.86 -2.98 -9.80
N ILE A 8 -7.12 -2.55 -8.58
CA ILE A 8 -8.21 -3.11 -7.76
C ILE A 8 -9.51 -2.36 -8.09
N THR A 9 -10.53 -3.13 -8.45
CA THR A 9 -11.88 -2.62 -8.70
C THR A 9 -12.89 -3.39 -7.85
N ALA A 10 -14.16 -3.00 -7.90
CA ALA A 10 -15.22 -3.71 -7.18
C ALA A 10 -15.38 -5.17 -7.64
N GLU A 11 -14.93 -5.48 -8.86
CA GLU A 11 -14.97 -6.83 -9.42
C GLU A 11 -13.65 -7.61 -9.24
N PHE A 12 -12.71 -7.06 -8.49
CA PHE A 12 -11.41 -7.68 -8.30
C PHE A 12 -11.55 -9.06 -7.63
N PRO A 13 -10.95 -10.13 -8.18
CA PRO A 13 -11.17 -11.49 -7.68
C PRO A 13 -10.76 -11.70 -6.22
N ASP A 14 -9.69 -11.03 -5.77
CA ASP A 14 -9.16 -11.18 -4.43
C ASP A 14 -9.55 -10.03 -3.49
N LEU A 15 -10.69 -9.38 -3.76
CA LEU A 15 -11.13 -8.23 -2.97
C LEU A 15 -11.26 -8.55 -1.48
N GLU A 16 -11.68 -9.76 -1.14
CA GLU A 16 -11.77 -10.21 0.25
C GLU A 16 -10.40 -10.23 0.93
N LYS A 17 -9.37 -10.65 0.21
CA LYS A 17 -7.99 -10.63 0.74
C LYS A 17 -7.51 -9.20 1.00
N VAL A 18 -7.86 -8.28 0.12
CA VAL A 18 -7.55 -6.86 0.28
C VAL A 18 -8.23 -6.31 1.53
N GLU A 19 -9.51 -6.62 1.73
CA GLU A 19 -10.27 -6.18 2.91
C GLU A 19 -9.66 -6.74 4.20
N GLN A 20 -9.33 -8.01 4.23
CA GLN A 20 -8.72 -8.65 5.39
C GLN A 20 -7.37 -8.00 5.72
N LEU A 21 -6.56 -7.74 4.71
CA LEU A 21 -5.26 -7.10 4.91
C LEU A 21 -5.41 -5.66 5.39
N ASN A 22 -6.34 -4.91 4.83
CA ASN A 22 -6.62 -3.53 5.25
C ASN A 22 -7.02 -3.49 6.73
N THR A 23 -7.85 -4.43 7.16
CA THR A 23 -8.29 -4.53 8.55
C THR A 23 -7.14 -4.92 9.49
N GLU A 24 -6.28 -5.83 9.07
CA GLU A 24 -5.15 -6.28 9.88
C GLU A 24 -4.03 -5.23 9.97
N ALA A 25 -3.72 -4.59 8.85
CA ALA A 25 -2.53 -3.74 8.75
C ALA A 25 -2.71 -2.35 9.37
N PHE A 26 -3.96 -1.87 9.48
CA PHE A 26 -4.23 -0.51 9.96
C PHE A 26 -5.22 -0.51 11.11
N PRO A 27 -4.93 0.24 12.20
CA PRO A 27 -5.91 0.46 13.27
C PRO A 27 -7.15 1.16 12.73
N GLU A 28 -8.28 0.98 13.40
CA GLU A 28 -9.56 1.53 12.96
C GLU A 28 -9.50 3.04 12.70
N GLU A 29 -8.81 3.78 13.56
CA GLU A 29 -8.70 5.24 13.44
C GLU A 29 -7.79 5.71 12.31
N GLU A 30 -6.96 4.82 11.76
CA GLU A 30 -6.05 5.13 10.64
C GLU A 30 -6.48 4.48 9.34
N ARG A 31 -7.49 3.61 9.41
CA ARG A 31 -7.90 2.79 8.28
C ARG A 31 -8.91 3.54 7.41
N ALA A 32 -8.65 3.57 6.10
CA ALA A 32 -9.66 4.01 5.16
C ALA A 32 -10.61 2.84 4.86
N PRO A 33 -11.93 3.05 4.86
CA PRO A 33 -12.86 1.99 4.45
C PRO A 33 -12.58 1.53 3.02
N LEU A 34 -12.72 0.23 2.76
CA LEU A 34 -12.48 -0.32 1.42
C LEU A 34 -13.36 0.36 0.38
N SER A 35 -14.61 0.70 0.74
CA SER A 35 -15.52 1.39 -0.18
C SER A 35 -14.96 2.73 -0.65
N GLU A 36 -14.27 3.46 0.22
CA GLU A 36 -13.64 4.72 -0.16
C GLU A 36 -12.42 4.50 -1.04
N LEU A 37 -11.59 3.50 -0.72
CA LEU A 37 -10.42 3.17 -1.54
C LEU A 37 -10.85 2.77 -2.95
N LEU A 38 -11.92 2.00 -3.07
CA LEU A 38 -12.47 1.62 -4.38
C LEU A 38 -13.01 2.83 -5.13
N ARG A 39 -13.72 3.71 -4.44
CA ARG A 39 -14.32 4.89 -5.04
C ARG A 39 -13.27 5.85 -5.59
N TYR A 40 -12.22 6.10 -4.83
CA TYR A 40 -11.19 7.08 -5.20
C TYR A 40 -10.02 6.46 -5.98
N GLY A 41 -9.84 5.15 -5.91
CA GLY A 41 -8.76 4.45 -6.60
C GLY A 41 -8.92 4.39 -8.11
N ASP A 42 -10.09 4.74 -8.64
CA ASP A 42 -10.37 4.84 -10.06
C ASP A 42 -10.38 6.31 -10.51
N GLY A 43 -9.84 7.21 -9.70
CA GLY A 43 -9.82 8.63 -9.97
C GLY A 43 -8.73 9.04 -10.95
N GLU A 44 -8.80 10.30 -11.36
CA GLU A 44 -7.88 10.87 -12.35
C GLU A 44 -6.44 10.94 -11.81
N TYR A 45 -6.28 11.11 -10.49
CA TYR A 45 -4.98 11.32 -9.86
C TYR A 45 -4.68 10.31 -8.77
N SER A 46 -5.29 9.12 -8.85
CA SER A 46 -5.06 8.08 -7.86
C SER A 46 -5.11 6.70 -8.48
N HIS A 47 -4.42 5.75 -7.82
CA HIS A 47 -4.43 4.34 -8.23
C HIS A 47 -4.49 3.45 -6.99
N PHE A 48 -5.24 2.38 -7.10
CA PHE A 48 -5.34 1.35 -6.07
C PHE A 48 -4.80 0.06 -6.67
N PHE A 49 -3.56 -0.31 -6.28
CA PHE A 49 -2.85 -1.45 -6.86
C PHE A 49 -2.85 -2.66 -5.93
N ALA A 50 -3.03 -3.85 -6.51
CA ALA A 50 -2.69 -5.10 -5.88
C ALA A 50 -1.40 -5.64 -6.49
N PHE A 51 -0.60 -6.33 -5.69
CA PHE A 51 0.68 -6.89 -6.13
C PHE A 51 0.68 -8.39 -5.91
N TYR A 52 1.25 -9.11 -6.86
CA TYR A 52 1.33 -10.56 -6.86
C TYR A 52 2.74 -11.02 -7.16
N ASP A 53 3.15 -12.10 -6.51
CA ASP A 53 4.34 -12.86 -6.90
C ASP A 53 3.83 -14.20 -7.46
N GLY A 54 3.87 -14.33 -8.79
CA GLY A 54 3.18 -15.44 -9.44
C GLY A 54 1.68 -15.37 -9.18
N ASN A 55 1.13 -16.36 -8.52
CA ASN A 55 -0.29 -16.42 -8.17
C ASN A 55 -0.57 -15.99 -6.73
N GLU A 56 0.47 -15.64 -5.98
CA GLU A 56 0.31 -15.29 -4.56
C GLU A 56 0.08 -13.79 -4.39
N PHE A 57 -1.00 -13.44 -3.68
CA PHE A 57 -1.28 -12.05 -3.33
C PHE A 57 -0.28 -11.57 -2.27
N VAL A 58 0.47 -10.52 -2.59
CA VAL A 58 1.52 -9.99 -1.72
C VAL A 58 1.03 -8.83 -0.87
N GLY A 59 0.25 -7.95 -1.45
CA GLY A 59 -0.20 -6.77 -0.74
C GLY A 59 -0.86 -5.76 -1.67
N PHE A 60 -1.09 -4.55 -1.14
CA PHE A 60 -1.70 -3.48 -1.94
C PHE A 60 -1.04 -2.15 -1.62
N ALA A 61 -1.23 -1.19 -2.53
CA ALA A 61 -0.85 0.19 -2.32
C ALA A 61 -1.90 1.11 -2.92
N PHE A 62 -2.26 2.16 -2.19
CA PHE A 62 -3.10 3.24 -2.69
C PHE A 62 -2.23 4.48 -2.82
N SER A 63 -2.13 5.02 -4.02
CA SER A 63 -1.26 6.16 -4.28
C SER A 63 -2.02 7.27 -4.97
N VAL A 64 -1.57 8.50 -4.73
CA VAL A 64 -2.06 9.69 -5.42
C VAL A 64 -0.86 10.34 -6.12
N TYR A 65 -1.11 11.03 -7.22
CA TYR A 65 -0.02 11.59 -8.00
C TYR A 65 -0.43 12.88 -8.70
N ASN A 66 0.58 13.67 -9.08
CA ASN A 66 0.42 14.81 -9.96
C ASN A 66 1.55 14.80 -11.01
N GLU A 67 1.73 15.88 -11.74
CA GLU A 67 2.73 15.94 -12.81
C GLU A 67 4.17 15.77 -12.32
N ARG A 68 4.45 16.03 -11.05
CA ARG A 68 5.82 16.10 -10.52
C ARG A 68 6.15 15.00 -9.54
N ALA A 69 5.14 14.45 -8.83
CA ALA A 69 5.38 13.56 -7.71
C ALA A 69 4.24 12.58 -7.53
N PHE A 70 4.50 11.50 -6.79
CA PHE A 70 3.45 10.62 -6.30
C PHE A 70 3.65 10.37 -4.81
N TYR A 71 2.55 10.07 -4.13
CA TYR A 71 2.51 9.87 -2.69
C TYR A 71 1.78 8.56 -2.41
N ILE A 72 2.38 7.72 -1.55
CA ILE A 72 1.76 6.46 -1.14
C ILE A 72 0.96 6.72 0.13
N SER A 73 -0.37 6.71 0.01
CA SER A 73 -1.27 6.99 1.12
C SER A 73 -1.46 5.78 2.02
N PHE A 74 -1.59 4.59 1.43
CA PHE A 74 -1.76 3.34 2.15
C PHE A 74 -0.93 2.26 1.47
N PHE A 75 -0.29 1.44 2.29
CA PHE A 75 0.62 0.39 1.81
C PHE A 75 0.60 -0.74 2.82
N ALA A 76 0.32 -1.95 2.37
CA ALA A 76 0.30 -3.10 3.26
C ALA A 76 0.80 -4.35 2.55
N ILE A 77 1.53 -5.19 3.27
CA ILE A 77 2.04 -6.47 2.79
C ILE A 77 1.45 -7.56 3.70
N MET A 78 1.07 -8.70 3.09
CA MET A 78 0.54 -9.85 3.82
C MET A 78 1.50 -10.21 4.97
N PRO A 79 0.98 -10.52 6.18
CA PRO A 79 1.83 -10.73 7.36
C PRO A 79 2.92 -11.78 7.16
N HIS A 80 2.60 -12.90 6.51
CA HIS A 80 3.54 -14.00 6.30
C HIS A 80 4.62 -13.68 5.25
N LEU A 81 4.47 -12.56 4.54
CA LEU A 81 5.43 -12.14 3.50
C LEU A 81 6.26 -10.93 3.93
N ARG A 82 6.01 -10.39 5.11
CA ARG A 82 6.78 -9.25 5.63
C ARG A 82 8.22 -9.66 5.90
N SER A 83 9.15 -8.73 5.73
CA SER A 83 10.59 -8.95 5.92
C SER A 83 11.22 -9.87 4.88
N HIS A 84 10.58 -10.04 3.72
CA HIS A 84 11.09 -10.85 2.61
C HIS A 84 11.52 -9.99 1.41
N GLY A 85 11.61 -8.67 1.58
CA GLY A 85 12.06 -7.77 0.54
C GLY A 85 10.98 -7.31 -0.44
N TYR A 86 9.74 -7.72 -0.25
CA TYR A 86 8.65 -7.33 -1.15
C TYR A 86 8.37 -5.83 -1.13
N GLY A 87 8.45 -5.20 0.04
CA GLY A 87 8.18 -3.77 0.16
C GLY A 87 9.08 -2.94 -0.72
N GLY A 88 10.39 -3.20 -0.68
CA GLY A 88 11.35 -2.50 -1.53
C GLY A 88 11.06 -2.72 -3.01
N LYS A 89 10.70 -3.93 -3.40
CA LYS A 89 10.37 -4.24 -4.80
C LYS A 89 9.10 -3.55 -5.26
N ILE A 90 8.10 -3.44 -4.38
CA ILE A 90 6.86 -2.71 -4.70
C ILE A 90 7.16 -1.22 -4.88
N ILE A 91 7.97 -0.64 -4.02
CA ILE A 91 8.37 0.76 -4.14
C ILE A 91 9.12 0.99 -5.45
N ASP A 92 10.08 0.13 -5.79
CA ASP A 92 10.80 0.22 -7.05
C ASP A 92 9.85 0.16 -8.24
N LYS A 93 8.86 -0.72 -8.17
CA LYS A 93 7.86 -0.85 -9.22
C LYS A 93 7.00 0.41 -9.37
N LEU A 94 6.61 1.03 -8.26
CA LEU A 94 5.85 2.28 -8.29
C LEU A 94 6.67 3.44 -8.80
N VAL A 95 7.93 3.54 -8.38
CA VAL A 95 8.85 4.58 -8.91
C VAL A 95 9.00 4.43 -10.42
N ASP A 96 9.18 3.20 -10.89
CA ASP A 96 9.31 2.92 -12.32
C ASP A 96 8.02 3.24 -13.07
N PHE A 97 6.88 2.90 -12.49
CA PHE A 97 5.56 3.17 -13.10
C PHE A 97 5.29 4.67 -13.25
N TYR A 98 5.52 5.43 -12.17
CA TYR A 98 5.20 6.86 -12.18
C TYR A 98 6.27 7.72 -12.84
N GLN A 99 7.53 7.31 -12.78
CA GLN A 99 8.65 8.11 -13.31
C GLN A 99 8.67 9.52 -12.72
N ARG A 100 8.33 9.64 -11.42
CA ARG A 100 8.22 10.90 -10.68
C ARG A 100 8.85 10.77 -9.31
N THR A 101 9.09 11.91 -8.66
CA THR A 101 9.60 11.93 -7.29
C THR A 101 8.59 11.30 -6.35
N MET A 102 9.04 10.36 -5.54
CA MET A 102 8.21 9.75 -4.51
C MET A 102 8.24 10.61 -3.24
N VAL A 103 7.06 10.90 -2.71
CA VAL A 103 6.90 11.63 -1.45
C VAL A 103 6.41 10.66 -0.40
N LEU A 104 7.12 10.60 0.73
CA LEU A 104 6.76 9.74 1.85
C LEU A 104 6.41 10.58 3.07
N GLU A 105 5.41 10.12 3.80
CA GLU A 105 5.09 10.66 5.11
C GLU A 105 5.62 9.70 6.16
N VAL A 106 6.57 10.18 6.99
CA VAL A 106 7.17 9.38 8.05
C VAL A 106 6.56 9.83 9.38
N GLU A 107 5.94 8.90 10.09
CA GLU A 107 5.29 9.17 11.35
C GLU A 107 6.32 9.45 12.46
N ARG A 108 5.96 10.34 13.38
CA ARG A 108 6.83 10.66 14.51
C ARG A 108 6.77 9.53 15.54
N LEU A 109 7.93 9.07 15.97
CA LEU A 109 8.03 7.99 16.95
C LEU A 109 7.90 8.46 18.39
N ASP A 110 8.01 9.76 18.63
CA ASP A 110 7.88 10.34 19.97
C ASP A 110 6.45 10.67 20.36
N GLU A 111 5.50 10.42 19.47
CA GLU A 111 4.09 10.64 19.76
C GLU A 111 3.48 9.40 20.44
N PRO A 112 2.72 9.59 21.54
CA PRO A 112 2.01 8.47 22.14
C PRO A 112 1.01 7.87 21.15
N CYS A 113 1.05 6.57 20.96
CA CYS A 113 0.08 5.89 20.11
C CYS A 113 0.04 4.41 20.43
N ASP A 114 -1.08 3.77 20.10
CA ASP A 114 -1.29 2.34 20.34
C ASP A 114 -0.59 1.47 19.30
N ASN A 115 -0.10 2.05 18.22
CA ASN A 115 0.53 1.33 17.12
C ASN A 115 1.99 1.71 16.91
N LEU A 116 2.69 2.06 18.00
CA LEU A 116 4.08 2.49 17.93
C LEU A 116 4.99 1.47 17.25
N GLU A 117 4.79 0.19 17.52
CA GLU A 117 5.60 -0.86 16.90
C GLU A 117 5.39 -0.94 15.39
N GLN A 118 4.16 -0.75 14.93
CA GLN A 118 3.86 -0.70 13.50
C GLN A 118 4.51 0.52 12.85
N ARG A 119 4.49 1.65 13.52
CA ARG A 119 5.13 2.87 13.03
C ARG A 119 6.65 2.68 12.91
N LYS A 120 7.27 2.05 13.92
CA LYS A 120 8.70 1.74 13.87
C LYS A 120 9.03 0.81 12.72
N ALA A 121 8.23 -0.22 12.50
CA ALA A 121 8.45 -1.16 11.41
C ALA A 121 8.35 -0.46 10.05
N ARG A 122 7.40 0.47 9.90
CA ARG A 122 7.27 1.24 8.66
C ARG A 122 8.45 2.17 8.44
N MET A 123 8.95 2.82 9.50
CA MET A 123 10.14 3.67 9.39
C MET A 123 11.38 2.87 9.03
N ASP A 124 11.55 1.71 9.63
CA ASP A 124 12.69 0.84 9.34
C ASP A 124 12.64 0.34 7.89
N PHE A 125 11.43 0.16 7.36
CA PHE A 125 11.24 -0.21 5.96
C PHE A 125 11.68 0.93 5.02
N TYR A 126 11.34 2.16 5.34
CA TYR A 126 11.69 3.31 4.51
C TYR A 126 13.18 3.65 4.64
#